data_b31c7b5e937adb7b391bf4ceefb8a95c
#
_entry.id   b31c7b5e937adb7b391bf4ceefb8a95c
#
_cell.length_a   1.000
_cell.length_b   1.000
_cell.length_c   1.000
_cell.angle_alpha   90.00
_cell.angle_beta   90.00
_cell.angle_gamma   90.00
#
_symmetry.space_group_name_H-M   'P 1'
#
loop_
_entity.id
_entity.type
_entity.pdbx_description
1 polymer ?
#
loop_
_entity_poly.entity_id
_entity_poly.type
_entity_poly.pdbx_seq_one_letter_code
_entity_poly.pdbx_strand_id
1 'polypeptide(L)'
;MRTSLLSLLVAALIFSGCGPSDESFEERLRPVRYVTVSDASEFRNRSFSGTSKSSLESRLSFKVSGTVISAPAQIGQRLNAGDLIAEIDRASYVLQAQQAQATLVEAQANDRRATANYERTKGLYANSNASLNDLESARAQAESASAVVRSAGKALEIARLNISYTKLKADTDCSIASLDIEVNENVASGQQVAAVSCGDEYEVTLDLPESLIGSIDEWTPVTVRFGSIPGEEFSGVISEIAVASTRGSAAFPVVIDILGSHPSLRSGLAADVTFQFDSAASQDGGVLLPVSAVIKDPTGAFVFVAESVETEGEALVRRRDVTLGELSQSGIEIVAGLEVGDRVITAGISVIRDGQRVLVPATD
;
A
#
# COMPACT_ATOMS: atom_id res chain seq x y z
N MET A 1 -71.59 -91.06 6.54
CA MET A 1 -70.17 -91.18 6.92
C MET A 1 -69.28 -91.11 5.68
N ARG A 2 -69.24 -89.95 5.01
CA ARG A 2 -68.40 -89.72 3.81
C ARG A 2 -67.93 -88.24 3.62
N THR A 3 -67.81 -87.45 4.68
CA THR A 3 -67.46 -86.05 4.60
C THR A 3 -66.30 -85.66 5.52
N SER A 4 -65.67 -86.57 6.28
CA SER A 4 -64.58 -86.19 7.23
C SER A 4 -63.17 -86.50 6.74
N LEU A 5 -62.95 -87.07 5.54
CA LEU A 5 -61.58 -87.43 5.07
C LEU A 5 -60.99 -86.38 4.09
N LEU A 6 -61.78 -85.44 3.59
CA LEU A 6 -61.30 -84.44 2.62
C LEU A 6 -60.76 -83.15 3.27
N SER A 7 -61.11 -82.90 4.55
CA SER A 7 -60.64 -81.72 5.29
C SER A 7 -59.24 -81.86 5.89
N LEU A 8 -58.68 -83.07 5.98
CA LEU A 8 -57.36 -83.30 6.60
C LEU A 8 -56.23 -83.22 5.57
N LEU A 9 -56.52 -83.32 4.26
CA LEU A 9 -55.51 -83.30 3.20
C LEU A 9 -55.20 -81.88 2.70
N VAL A 10 -56.04 -80.88 2.93
CA VAL A 10 -55.83 -79.47 2.55
C VAL A 10 -55.00 -78.72 3.59
N ALA A 11 -54.99 -79.17 4.86
CA ALA A 11 -54.18 -78.49 5.93
C ALA A 11 -52.69 -78.86 5.92
N ALA A 12 -52.23 -79.84 5.17
CA ALA A 12 -50.83 -80.29 5.12
C ALA A 12 -49.99 -79.59 4.02
N LEU A 13 -50.57 -78.75 3.13
CA LEU A 13 -49.91 -78.14 2.00
C LEU A 13 -49.56 -76.67 2.21
N ILE A 14 -49.79 -76.07 3.40
CA ILE A 14 -49.50 -74.65 3.70
C ILE A 14 -48.22 -74.47 4.52
N PHE A 15 -47.45 -75.48 4.89
CA PHE A 15 -46.27 -75.40 5.75
C PHE A 15 -44.91 -75.60 5.01
N SER A 16 -44.84 -75.44 3.70
CA SER A 16 -43.62 -75.60 2.94
C SER A 16 -43.27 -74.31 2.19
N GLY A 17 -42.83 -73.28 2.92
CA GLY A 17 -42.45 -72.03 2.26
C GLY A 17 -41.92 -70.94 3.15
N CYS A 18 -40.97 -71.25 4.04
CA CYS A 18 -40.08 -70.25 4.65
C CYS A 18 -38.69 -70.88 4.75
N GLY A 19 -38.00 -70.87 3.62
CA GLY A 19 -36.52 -70.92 3.62
C GLY A 19 -36.02 -69.55 3.99
N PRO A 20 -34.94 -69.44 4.78
CA PRO A 20 -34.26 -68.15 4.96
C PRO A 20 -33.67 -67.71 3.61
N SER A 21 -34.27 -66.70 3.01
CA SER A 21 -33.56 -65.96 1.96
C SER A 21 -32.33 -65.33 2.58
N ASP A 22 -31.18 -65.84 2.27
CA ASP A 22 -29.91 -65.11 2.41
C ASP A 22 -29.98 -63.89 1.45
N GLU A 23 -30.76 -62.86 1.81
CA GLU A 23 -30.58 -61.54 1.27
C GLU A 23 -29.29 -61.04 1.92
N SER A 24 -28.17 -61.17 1.22
CA SER A 24 -27.02 -60.38 1.46
C SER A 24 -27.46 -58.93 1.40
N PHE A 25 -27.65 -58.29 2.56
CA PHE A 25 -27.80 -56.85 2.63
C PHE A 25 -26.53 -56.23 2.00
N GLU A 26 -26.62 -55.84 0.73
CA GLU A 26 -25.65 -54.94 0.16
C GLU A 26 -25.66 -53.71 1.07
N GLU A 27 -24.60 -53.57 1.86
CA GLU A 27 -24.37 -52.42 2.74
C GLU A 27 -24.36 -51.20 1.84
N ARG A 28 -25.48 -50.46 1.80
CA ARG A 28 -25.58 -49.26 0.98
C ARG A 28 -24.55 -48.26 1.48
N LEU A 29 -23.47 -48.12 0.72
CA LEU A 29 -22.41 -47.17 1.01
C LEU A 29 -23.01 -45.75 1.06
N ARG A 30 -22.69 -45.01 2.11
CA ARG A 30 -23.20 -43.65 2.30
C ARG A 30 -22.26 -42.64 1.65
N PRO A 31 -22.78 -41.70 0.86
CA PRO A 31 -21.98 -40.65 0.29
C PRO A 31 -21.53 -39.67 1.39
N VAL A 32 -20.26 -39.31 1.39
CA VAL A 32 -19.65 -38.30 2.27
C VAL A 32 -18.96 -37.24 1.44
N ARG A 33 -18.78 -36.03 2.02
CA ARG A 33 -17.88 -35.01 1.46
C ARG A 33 -16.65 -34.93 2.33
N TYR A 34 -15.54 -34.70 1.70
CA TYR A 34 -14.26 -34.53 2.38
C TYR A 34 -13.52 -33.26 1.89
N VAL A 35 -12.60 -32.81 2.66
CA VAL A 35 -11.61 -31.79 2.30
C VAL A 35 -10.24 -32.44 2.43
N THR A 36 -9.41 -32.27 1.43
CA THR A 36 -8.00 -32.69 1.51
C THR A 36 -7.25 -31.67 2.35
N VAL A 37 -6.52 -32.15 3.32
CA VAL A 37 -5.64 -31.34 4.15
C VAL A 37 -4.54 -30.76 3.28
N SER A 38 -4.57 -29.44 3.08
CA SER A 38 -3.51 -28.67 2.44
C SER A 38 -2.57 -28.05 3.49
N ASP A 39 -1.39 -27.65 3.06
CA ASP A 39 -0.45 -26.97 3.94
C ASP A 39 -1.08 -25.66 4.45
N ALA A 40 -0.96 -25.39 5.74
CA ALA A 40 -1.52 -24.19 6.37
C ALA A 40 -0.91 -22.87 5.84
N SER A 41 0.15 -22.95 5.03
CA SER A 41 0.75 -21.79 4.37
C SER A 41 -0.24 -21.03 3.47
N GLU A 42 -1.22 -21.72 2.88
CA GLU A 42 -2.25 -21.10 2.03
C GLU A 42 -3.23 -20.21 2.83
N PHE A 43 -3.40 -20.45 4.12
CA PHE A 43 -4.33 -19.72 5.01
C PHE A 43 -3.66 -18.57 5.79
N ARG A 44 -2.35 -18.40 5.65
CA ARG A 44 -1.56 -17.35 6.31
C ARG A 44 -1.54 -16.04 5.52
N ASN A 45 -2.05 -16.07 4.30
CA ASN A 45 -2.10 -14.91 3.44
C ASN A 45 -3.32 -14.06 3.79
N ARG A 46 -3.10 -12.81 4.20
CA ARG A 46 -4.17 -11.83 4.40
C ARG A 46 -3.96 -10.68 3.44
N SER A 47 -5.02 -10.31 2.74
CA SER A 47 -5.00 -9.21 1.79
C SER A 47 -5.70 -7.99 2.38
N PHE A 48 -5.08 -6.83 2.18
CA PHE A 48 -5.59 -5.52 2.57
C PHE A 48 -5.59 -4.61 1.35
N SER A 49 -6.64 -3.80 1.24
CA SER A 49 -6.74 -2.84 0.15
C SER A 49 -5.98 -1.56 0.52
N GLY A 50 -5.20 -1.07 -0.43
CA GLY A 50 -4.44 0.15 -0.34
C GLY A 50 -4.60 1.01 -1.58
N THR A 51 -3.91 2.14 -1.60
CA THR A 51 -3.89 3.06 -2.74
C THR A 51 -2.46 3.36 -3.13
N SER A 52 -2.16 3.25 -4.43
CA SER A 52 -0.85 3.63 -4.94
C SER A 52 -0.67 5.14 -4.98
N LYS A 53 0.54 5.59 -4.73
CA LYS A 53 0.99 6.96 -5.04
C LYS A 53 2.43 6.91 -5.57
N SER A 54 2.84 7.96 -6.27
CA SER A 54 4.27 8.12 -6.60
C SER A 54 5.04 8.41 -5.33
N SER A 55 6.23 7.85 -5.18
CA SER A 55 7.12 8.12 -4.04
C SER A 55 7.52 9.60 -3.96
N LEU A 56 7.54 10.30 -5.10
CA LEU A 56 7.84 11.73 -5.17
C LEU A 56 6.63 12.49 -5.78
N GLU A 57 5.66 12.82 -4.95
CA GLU A 57 4.55 13.68 -5.31
C GLU A 57 4.78 15.08 -4.73
N SER A 58 4.74 16.10 -5.59
CA SER A 58 4.96 17.49 -5.20
C SER A 58 3.80 18.38 -5.57
N ARG A 59 3.41 19.24 -4.61
CA ARG A 59 2.44 20.30 -4.83
C ARG A 59 3.17 21.59 -5.18
N LEU A 60 2.90 22.12 -6.35
CA LEU A 60 3.57 23.29 -6.88
C LEU A 60 2.74 24.54 -6.63
N SER A 61 3.45 25.62 -6.28
CA SER A 61 2.87 26.93 -6.06
C SER A 61 3.81 28.02 -6.56
N PHE A 62 3.27 29.17 -6.93
CA PHE A 62 4.09 30.36 -7.19
C PHE A 62 4.62 30.92 -5.86
N LYS A 63 5.90 31.32 -5.84
CA LYS A 63 6.52 32.01 -4.70
C LYS A 63 6.13 33.49 -4.61
N VAL A 64 5.51 34.03 -5.65
CA VAL A 64 5.02 35.41 -5.76
C VAL A 64 3.61 35.42 -6.32
N SER A 65 2.81 36.44 -5.98
CA SER A 65 1.43 36.58 -6.44
C SER A 65 1.34 37.23 -7.84
N GLY A 66 0.28 36.96 -8.58
CA GLY A 66 0.04 37.62 -9.86
C GLY A 66 -1.11 36.99 -10.64
N THR A 67 -1.38 37.55 -11.82
CA THR A 67 -2.38 37.01 -12.75
C THR A 67 -1.72 36.02 -13.71
N VAL A 68 -2.28 34.82 -13.85
CA VAL A 68 -1.80 33.80 -14.79
C VAL A 68 -1.98 34.28 -16.21
N ILE A 69 -0.90 34.36 -16.99
CA ILE A 69 -0.92 34.76 -18.42
C ILE A 69 -0.76 33.56 -19.35
N SER A 70 -0.23 32.45 -18.85
CA SER A 70 -0.01 31.23 -19.64
C SER A 70 0.05 30.02 -18.73
N ALA A 71 -0.62 28.92 -19.12
CA ALA A 71 -0.57 27.61 -18.50
C ALA A 71 -0.51 26.53 -19.59
N PRO A 72 0.64 26.33 -20.24
CA PRO A 72 0.77 25.41 -21.37
C PRO A 72 0.71 23.94 -20.97
N ALA A 73 0.97 23.60 -19.71
CA ALA A 73 0.96 22.24 -19.21
C ALA A 73 -0.45 21.63 -19.20
N GLN A 74 -0.55 20.31 -19.45
CA GLN A 74 -1.82 19.58 -19.46
C GLN A 74 -1.76 18.41 -18.47
N ILE A 75 -2.91 18.08 -17.87
CA ILE A 75 -3.03 16.92 -16.99
C ILE A 75 -2.61 15.65 -17.73
N GLY A 76 -1.77 14.82 -17.10
CA GLY A 76 -1.21 13.61 -17.68
C GLY A 76 -0.01 13.83 -18.62
N GLN A 77 0.37 15.08 -18.90
CA GLN A 77 1.55 15.40 -19.70
C GLN A 77 2.83 15.07 -18.93
N ARG A 78 3.78 14.44 -19.63
CA ARG A 78 5.17 14.30 -19.12
C ARG A 78 5.94 15.58 -19.40
N LEU A 79 6.66 16.03 -18.39
CA LEU A 79 7.52 17.21 -18.41
C LEU A 79 8.95 16.78 -18.12
N ASN A 80 9.89 17.39 -18.81
CA ASN A 80 11.31 17.27 -18.47
C ASN A 80 11.70 18.40 -17.52
N ALA A 81 12.80 18.22 -16.81
CA ALA A 81 13.37 19.27 -15.95
C ALA A 81 13.55 20.58 -16.75
N GLY A 82 13.01 21.68 -16.21
CA GLY A 82 13.04 23.01 -16.82
C GLY A 82 11.84 23.37 -17.68
N ASP A 83 10.95 22.44 -18.02
CA ASP A 83 9.73 22.71 -18.79
C ASP A 83 8.80 23.67 -18.04
N LEU A 84 8.14 24.55 -18.80
CA LEU A 84 7.23 25.56 -18.26
C LEU A 84 5.86 24.94 -17.96
N ILE A 85 5.44 25.07 -16.71
CA ILE A 85 4.10 24.63 -16.26
C ILE A 85 3.10 25.79 -16.39
N ALA A 86 3.46 26.95 -15.82
CA ALA A 86 2.65 28.16 -15.88
C ALA A 86 3.50 29.41 -15.72
N GLU A 87 2.98 30.57 -16.17
CA GLU A 87 3.62 31.89 -16.02
C GLU A 87 2.58 32.91 -15.57
N ILE A 88 2.96 33.74 -14.59
CA ILE A 88 2.17 34.90 -14.16
C ILE A 88 2.74 36.19 -14.75
N ASP A 89 1.94 37.24 -14.78
CA ASP A 89 2.35 38.57 -15.29
C ASP A 89 3.55 39.09 -14.46
N ARG A 90 4.65 39.32 -15.14
CA ARG A 90 5.90 39.81 -14.58
C ARG A 90 6.13 41.31 -14.68
N ALA A 91 5.18 42.05 -15.31
CA ALA A 91 5.39 43.48 -15.62
C ALA A 91 5.77 44.30 -14.37
N SER A 92 5.02 44.11 -13.26
CA SER A 92 5.28 44.81 -12.00
C SER A 92 6.65 44.48 -11.40
N TYR A 93 7.07 43.21 -11.47
CA TYR A 93 8.37 42.74 -10.97
C TYR A 93 9.54 43.25 -11.82
N VAL A 94 9.33 43.36 -13.14
CA VAL A 94 10.33 44.00 -14.04
C VAL A 94 10.53 45.46 -13.69
N LEU A 95 9.43 46.20 -13.43
CA LEU A 95 9.51 47.61 -13.01
C LEU A 95 10.21 47.77 -11.66
N GLN A 96 9.95 46.86 -10.69
CA GLN A 96 10.67 46.85 -9.41
C GLN A 96 12.17 46.60 -9.58
N ALA A 97 12.54 45.67 -10.46
CA ALA A 97 13.97 45.41 -10.73
C ALA A 97 14.65 46.61 -11.42
N GLN A 98 13.95 47.31 -12.33
CA GLN A 98 14.47 48.54 -12.95
C GLN A 98 14.64 49.65 -11.91
N GLN A 99 13.71 49.83 -10.98
CA GLN A 99 13.81 50.77 -9.87
C GLN A 99 15.01 50.45 -8.98
N ALA A 100 15.18 49.19 -8.57
CA ALA A 100 16.33 48.74 -7.77
C ALA A 100 17.66 48.93 -8.53
N GLN A 101 17.69 48.73 -9.84
CA GLN A 101 18.84 48.98 -10.70
C GLN A 101 19.19 50.47 -10.70
N ALA A 102 18.23 51.39 -10.79
CA ALA A 102 18.45 52.82 -10.75
C ALA A 102 19.05 53.27 -9.39
N THR A 103 18.49 52.74 -8.29
CA THR A 103 19.00 52.96 -6.92
C THR A 103 20.46 52.48 -6.77
N LEU A 104 20.79 51.31 -7.33
CA LEU A 104 22.16 50.81 -7.33
C LEU A 104 23.12 51.76 -8.10
N VAL A 105 22.71 52.26 -9.25
CA VAL A 105 23.53 53.23 -10.05
C VAL A 105 23.75 54.53 -9.28
N GLU A 106 22.73 55.04 -8.59
CA GLU A 106 22.84 56.21 -7.69
C GLU A 106 23.82 55.94 -6.55
N ALA A 107 23.69 54.82 -5.83
CA ALA A 107 24.59 54.40 -4.75
C ALA A 107 26.06 54.31 -5.22
N GLN A 108 26.27 53.72 -6.40
CA GLN A 108 27.61 53.62 -7.01
C GLN A 108 28.18 54.99 -7.36
N ALA A 109 27.40 55.96 -7.81
CA ALA A 109 27.84 57.29 -8.08
C ALA A 109 28.26 58.05 -6.78
N ASN A 110 27.48 57.86 -5.71
CA ASN A 110 27.79 58.39 -4.40
C ASN A 110 29.08 57.76 -3.80
N ASP A 111 29.23 56.43 -3.91
CA ASP A 111 30.45 55.73 -3.47
C ASP A 111 31.70 56.24 -4.20
N ARG A 112 31.66 56.35 -5.52
CA ARG A 112 32.79 56.94 -6.28
C ARG A 112 33.15 58.33 -5.80
N ARG A 113 32.16 59.18 -5.51
CA ARG A 113 32.37 60.53 -4.98
C ARG A 113 33.01 60.49 -3.59
N ALA A 114 32.52 59.68 -2.67
CA ALA A 114 33.00 59.54 -1.32
C ALA A 114 34.42 58.94 -1.30
N THR A 115 34.68 57.93 -2.08
CA THR A 115 36.03 57.33 -2.23
C THR A 115 37.05 58.32 -2.80
N ALA A 116 36.71 59.11 -3.85
CA ALA A 116 37.54 60.11 -4.40
C ALA A 116 37.85 61.27 -3.38
N ASN A 117 36.87 61.60 -2.51
CA ASN A 117 37.07 62.56 -1.43
C ASN A 117 37.99 61.99 -0.38
N TYR A 118 37.81 60.72 0.06
CA TYR A 118 38.71 60.08 1.00
C TYR A 118 40.17 60.01 0.49
N GLU A 119 40.41 59.59 -0.75
CA GLU A 119 41.77 59.53 -1.30
C GLU A 119 42.41 60.91 -1.42
N ARG A 120 41.62 61.93 -1.77
CA ARG A 120 42.14 63.33 -1.76
C ARG A 120 42.50 63.79 -0.36
N THR A 121 41.60 63.57 0.64
CA THR A 121 41.90 64.02 2.04
C THR A 121 43.05 63.22 2.62
N LYS A 122 43.21 61.94 2.29
CA LYS A 122 44.34 61.11 2.66
C LYS A 122 45.70 61.71 2.11
N GLY A 123 45.70 62.14 0.85
CA GLY A 123 46.84 62.81 0.26
C GLY A 123 47.16 64.17 0.92
N LEU A 124 46.16 64.97 1.30
CA LEU A 124 46.31 66.22 2.03
C LEU A 124 46.88 65.99 3.45
N TYR A 125 46.35 64.99 4.16
CA TYR A 125 46.82 64.59 5.49
C TYR A 125 48.31 64.15 5.45
N ALA A 126 48.71 63.35 4.47
CA ALA A 126 50.10 62.93 4.29
C ALA A 126 51.08 64.12 4.10
N ASN A 127 50.57 65.22 3.56
CA ASN A 127 51.33 66.47 3.38
C ASN A 127 51.05 67.50 4.50
N SER A 128 50.46 67.08 5.64
CA SER A 128 50.15 67.96 6.79
C SER A 128 49.12 69.07 6.48
N ASN A 129 48.30 68.97 5.44
CA ASN A 129 47.35 70.00 4.98
C ASN A 129 45.88 69.63 5.33
N ALA A 130 45.65 68.57 6.12
CA ALA A 130 44.36 68.18 6.65
C ALA A 130 44.54 67.61 8.07
N SER A 131 43.47 67.69 8.90
CA SER A 131 43.51 67.11 10.23
C SER A 131 43.19 65.59 10.21
N LEU A 132 43.56 64.87 11.29
CA LEU A 132 43.20 63.46 11.48
C LEU A 132 41.67 63.29 11.50
N ASN A 133 40.94 64.22 12.10
CA ASN A 133 39.47 64.18 12.14
C ASN A 133 38.86 64.27 10.73
N ASP A 134 39.45 65.12 9.86
CA ASP A 134 38.96 65.17 8.45
C ASP A 134 39.24 63.90 7.70
N LEU A 135 40.39 63.25 7.93
CA LEU A 135 40.70 61.93 7.32
C LEU A 135 39.77 60.85 7.81
N GLU A 136 39.57 60.73 9.12
CA GLU A 136 38.67 59.70 9.68
C GLU A 136 37.18 59.91 9.26
N SER A 137 36.73 61.18 9.20
CA SER A 137 35.41 61.50 8.69
C SER A 137 35.23 61.12 7.21
N ALA A 138 36.20 61.43 6.35
CA ALA A 138 36.16 61.08 4.94
C ALA A 138 36.21 59.54 4.74
N ARG A 139 37.00 58.84 5.57
CA ARG A 139 37.05 57.37 5.57
C ARG A 139 35.72 56.75 5.95
N ALA A 140 35.14 57.18 7.06
CA ALA A 140 33.83 56.67 7.50
C ALA A 140 32.75 56.91 6.46
N GLN A 141 32.78 58.04 5.75
CA GLN A 141 31.85 58.37 4.68
C GLN A 141 32.02 57.45 3.44
N ALA A 142 33.28 57.13 3.06
CA ALA A 142 33.55 56.19 1.97
C ALA A 142 33.10 54.77 2.35
N GLU A 143 33.40 54.30 3.56
CA GLU A 143 32.96 52.99 4.06
C GLU A 143 31.43 52.91 4.12
N SER A 144 30.75 53.96 4.57
CA SER A 144 29.28 54.04 4.58
C SER A 144 28.69 53.97 3.17
N ALA A 145 29.25 54.78 2.22
CA ALA A 145 28.78 54.76 0.82
C ALA A 145 28.95 53.37 0.16
N SER A 146 30.08 52.73 0.42
CA SER A 146 30.31 51.34 -0.04
C SER A 146 29.31 50.33 0.55
N ALA A 147 28.95 50.49 1.82
CA ALA A 147 27.88 49.65 2.44
C ALA A 147 26.50 49.85 1.77
N VAL A 148 26.16 51.08 1.38
CA VAL A 148 24.94 51.40 0.64
C VAL A 148 24.90 50.71 -0.74
N VAL A 149 26.06 50.71 -1.46
CA VAL A 149 26.18 49.98 -2.74
C VAL A 149 25.90 48.49 -2.55
N ARG A 150 26.47 47.87 -1.52
CA ARG A 150 26.19 46.44 -1.24
C ARG A 150 24.72 46.17 -0.94
N SER A 151 24.11 47.06 -0.15
CA SER A 151 22.66 46.95 0.18
C SER A 151 21.79 47.09 -1.07
N ALA A 152 22.04 48.12 -1.91
CA ALA A 152 21.31 48.32 -3.15
C ALA A 152 21.53 47.15 -4.15
N GLY A 153 22.75 46.60 -4.18
CA GLY A 153 23.02 45.39 -4.98
C GLY A 153 22.16 44.18 -4.56
N LYS A 154 22.03 43.99 -3.24
CA LYS A 154 21.18 42.91 -2.71
C LYS A 154 19.69 43.16 -2.99
N ALA A 155 19.21 44.40 -2.93
CA ALA A 155 17.85 44.73 -3.29
C ALA A 155 17.53 44.41 -4.78
N LEU A 156 18.49 44.71 -5.68
CA LEU A 156 18.37 44.35 -7.09
C LEU A 156 18.35 42.84 -7.30
N GLU A 157 19.20 42.07 -6.59
CA GLU A 157 19.25 40.63 -6.64
C GLU A 157 17.90 40.02 -6.24
N ILE A 158 17.29 40.49 -5.14
CA ILE A 158 15.95 40.10 -4.69
C ILE A 158 14.88 40.38 -5.76
N ALA A 159 14.89 41.57 -6.34
CA ALA A 159 13.94 41.95 -7.37
C ALA A 159 14.06 41.07 -8.62
N ARG A 160 15.27 40.69 -9.02
CA ARG A 160 15.51 39.74 -10.13
C ARG A 160 15.08 38.31 -9.78
N LEU A 161 15.28 37.90 -8.55
CA LEU A 161 14.78 36.61 -8.07
C LEU A 161 13.26 36.53 -8.12
N ASN A 162 12.55 37.61 -7.75
CA ASN A 162 11.09 37.67 -7.87
C ASN A 162 10.61 37.54 -9.33
N ILE A 163 11.37 38.10 -10.28
CA ILE A 163 11.08 37.88 -11.72
C ILE A 163 11.22 36.38 -12.07
N SER A 164 12.24 35.70 -11.56
CA SER A 164 12.37 34.25 -11.83
C SER A 164 11.21 33.44 -11.29
N TYR A 165 10.65 33.85 -10.15
CA TYR A 165 9.52 33.20 -9.50
C TYR A 165 8.18 33.41 -10.22
N THR A 166 8.11 34.28 -11.23
CA THR A 166 6.91 34.41 -12.07
C THR A 166 6.74 33.26 -13.06
N LYS A 167 7.74 32.41 -13.21
CA LYS A 167 7.68 31.19 -14.04
C LYS A 167 7.74 29.96 -13.15
N LEU A 168 6.68 29.16 -13.21
CA LEU A 168 6.62 27.86 -12.57
C LEU A 168 7.13 26.81 -13.55
N LYS A 169 8.19 26.12 -13.19
CA LYS A 169 8.84 25.10 -14.01
C LYS A 169 8.93 23.78 -13.27
N ALA A 170 9.05 22.71 -14.01
CA ALA A 170 9.38 21.41 -13.44
C ALA A 170 10.85 21.38 -12.98
N ASP A 171 11.09 21.00 -11.74
CA ASP A 171 12.46 20.88 -11.20
C ASP A 171 13.15 19.60 -11.64
N THR A 172 12.38 18.53 -11.87
CA THR A 172 12.81 17.20 -12.32
C THR A 172 11.84 16.67 -13.38
N ASP A 173 12.15 15.51 -13.95
CA ASP A 173 11.25 14.82 -14.88
C ASP A 173 10.01 14.32 -14.13
N CYS A 174 8.84 14.82 -14.51
CA CYS A 174 7.58 14.60 -13.81
C CYS A 174 6.40 14.45 -14.78
N SER A 175 5.27 14.00 -14.26
CA SER A 175 3.97 14.07 -14.95
C SER A 175 3.00 14.97 -14.17
N ILE A 176 2.18 15.74 -14.87
CA ILE A 176 1.15 16.58 -14.25
C ILE A 176 0.02 15.68 -13.72
N ALA A 177 -0.17 15.65 -12.41
CA ALA A 177 -1.27 14.94 -11.76
C ALA A 177 -2.55 15.80 -11.69
N SER A 178 -2.43 17.08 -11.32
CA SER A 178 -3.52 18.07 -11.39
C SER A 178 -2.99 19.44 -11.81
N LEU A 179 -3.88 20.24 -12.40
CA LEU A 179 -3.63 21.65 -12.71
C LEU A 179 -4.87 22.43 -12.29
N ASP A 180 -4.71 23.23 -11.22
CA ASP A 180 -5.81 23.87 -10.49
C ASP A 180 -5.85 25.38 -10.77
N ILE A 181 -5.48 25.82 -12.00
CA ILE A 181 -5.45 27.22 -12.42
C ILE A 181 -5.90 27.38 -13.87
N GLU A 182 -6.46 28.57 -14.15
CA GLU A 182 -6.84 29.00 -15.49
C GLU A 182 -6.14 30.32 -15.89
N VAL A 183 -6.02 30.53 -17.19
CA VAL A 183 -5.50 31.82 -17.73
C VAL A 183 -6.42 32.97 -17.31
N ASN A 184 -5.84 34.09 -16.90
CA ASN A 184 -6.47 35.29 -16.32
C ASN A 184 -6.96 35.13 -14.87
N GLU A 185 -6.65 34.01 -14.21
CA GLU A 185 -6.89 33.84 -12.76
C GLU A 185 -5.82 34.54 -11.94
N ASN A 186 -6.22 35.11 -10.79
CA ASN A 186 -5.28 35.66 -9.82
C ASN A 186 -4.88 34.60 -8.79
N VAL A 187 -3.57 34.38 -8.65
CA VAL A 187 -3.02 33.44 -7.69
C VAL A 187 -2.24 34.14 -6.60
N ALA A 188 -2.38 33.65 -5.36
CA ALA A 188 -1.60 34.13 -4.22
C ALA A 188 -0.29 33.36 -4.11
N SER A 189 0.72 33.97 -3.45
CA SER A 189 1.96 33.29 -3.09
C SER A 189 1.66 32.11 -2.17
N GLY A 190 2.19 30.92 -2.49
CA GLY A 190 1.97 29.67 -1.73
C GLY A 190 0.64 28.96 -2.03
N GLN A 191 -0.25 29.55 -2.86
CA GLN A 191 -1.44 28.85 -3.32
C GLN A 191 -1.04 27.67 -4.22
N GLN A 192 -1.53 26.47 -3.92
CA GLN A 192 -1.32 25.29 -4.79
C GLN A 192 -1.97 25.57 -6.16
N VAL A 193 -1.21 25.34 -7.22
CA VAL A 193 -1.64 25.55 -8.60
C VAL A 193 -1.49 24.31 -9.48
N ALA A 194 -0.67 23.38 -9.08
CA ALA A 194 -0.50 22.09 -9.74
C ALA A 194 -0.02 21.04 -8.75
N ALA A 195 -0.29 19.77 -9.04
CA ALA A 195 0.38 18.64 -8.44
C ALA A 195 1.13 17.86 -9.53
N VAL A 196 2.33 17.40 -9.21
CA VAL A 196 3.15 16.60 -10.10
C VAL A 196 3.58 15.32 -9.42
N SER A 197 3.66 14.24 -10.19
CA SER A 197 4.18 12.94 -9.82
C SER A 197 5.50 12.73 -10.55
N CYS A 198 6.58 12.56 -9.80
CA CYS A 198 7.94 12.55 -10.35
C CYS A 198 8.60 11.19 -10.11
N GLY A 199 9.44 10.79 -11.06
CA GLY A 199 10.11 9.48 -11.04
C GLY A 199 9.17 8.33 -11.44
N ASP A 200 9.76 7.13 -11.48
CA ASP A 200 9.08 5.88 -11.86
C ASP A 200 8.87 4.94 -10.66
N GLU A 201 9.14 5.43 -9.45
CA GLU A 201 8.95 4.69 -8.21
C GLU A 201 7.56 4.95 -7.64
N TYR A 202 6.91 3.88 -7.24
CA TYR A 202 5.57 3.92 -6.65
C TYR A 202 5.55 3.22 -5.31
N GLU A 203 4.72 3.72 -4.43
CA GLU A 203 4.44 3.14 -3.12
C GLU A 203 2.94 2.88 -2.98
N VAL A 204 2.56 1.95 -2.12
CA VAL A 204 1.18 1.70 -1.74
C VAL A 204 1.01 2.04 -0.28
N THR A 205 0.04 2.91 0.01
CA THR A 205 -0.34 3.21 1.40
C THR A 205 -1.62 2.45 1.73
N LEU A 206 -1.63 1.78 2.86
CA LEU A 206 -2.80 1.08 3.40
C LEU A 206 -2.85 1.23 4.92
N ASP A 207 -4.02 0.94 5.49
CA ASP A 207 -4.24 0.96 6.93
C ASP A 207 -4.34 -0.48 7.47
N LEU A 208 -3.46 -0.85 8.42
CA LEU A 208 -3.49 -2.16 9.08
C LEU A 208 -4.10 -2.07 10.48
N PRO A 209 -4.95 -3.04 10.88
CA PRO A 209 -5.45 -3.14 12.24
C PRO A 209 -4.34 -3.30 13.27
N GLU A 210 -4.53 -2.75 14.48
CA GLU A 210 -3.60 -2.85 15.61
C GLU A 210 -3.19 -4.31 15.92
N SER A 211 -4.11 -5.26 15.78
CA SER A 211 -3.85 -6.68 16.04
C SER A 211 -2.78 -7.32 15.14
N LEU A 212 -2.42 -6.69 14.03
CA LEU A 212 -1.44 -7.19 13.07
C LEU A 212 -0.13 -6.42 13.06
N ILE A 213 -0.11 -5.20 13.61
CA ILE A 213 1.11 -4.36 13.62
C ILE A 213 2.27 -5.04 14.33
N GLY A 214 2.01 -5.79 15.41
CA GLY A 214 3.05 -6.52 16.15
C GLY A 214 3.63 -7.73 15.43
N SER A 215 3.06 -8.12 14.28
CA SER A 215 3.50 -9.28 13.47
C SER A 215 4.14 -8.89 12.14
N ILE A 216 4.41 -7.61 11.93
CA ILE A 216 5.11 -7.10 10.75
C ILE A 216 6.29 -6.24 11.19
N ASP A 217 7.33 -6.24 10.39
CA ASP A 217 8.52 -5.41 10.54
C ASP A 217 8.79 -4.64 9.24
N GLU A 218 9.61 -3.58 9.34
CA GLU A 218 10.19 -2.95 8.15
C GLU A 218 10.94 -4.01 7.33
N TRP A 219 10.86 -3.90 6.02
CA TRP A 219 11.43 -4.82 5.02
C TRP A 219 10.69 -6.17 4.89
N THR A 220 9.56 -6.36 5.59
CA THR A 220 8.71 -7.53 5.37
C THR A 220 8.25 -7.56 3.90
N PRO A 221 8.51 -8.67 3.17
CA PRO A 221 8.10 -8.79 1.77
C PRO A 221 6.58 -8.96 1.68
N VAL A 222 5.99 -8.32 0.68
CA VAL A 222 4.56 -8.41 0.38
C VAL A 222 4.34 -8.58 -1.11
N THR A 223 3.19 -9.11 -1.48
CA THR A 223 2.75 -9.18 -2.88
C THR A 223 1.65 -8.17 -3.12
N VAL A 224 1.81 -7.35 -4.14
CA VAL A 224 0.85 -6.30 -4.52
C VAL A 224 0.22 -6.65 -5.85
N ARG A 225 -1.11 -6.55 -5.93
CA ARG A 225 -1.89 -6.70 -7.16
C ARG A 225 -2.74 -5.47 -7.41
N PHE A 226 -2.80 -5.04 -8.66
CA PHE A 226 -3.65 -3.92 -9.07
C PHE A 226 -4.80 -4.43 -9.92
N GLY A 227 -6.02 -4.08 -9.55
CA GLY A 227 -7.21 -4.43 -10.35
C GLY A 227 -7.19 -3.87 -11.78
N SER A 228 -6.47 -2.77 -12.00
CA SER A 228 -6.26 -2.14 -13.30
C SER A 228 -5.20 -2.83 -14.18
N ILE A 229 -4.38 -3.73 -13.62
CA ILE A 229 -3.31 -4.47 -14.32
C ILE A 229 -3.52 -5.97 -14.04
N PRO A 230 -4.50 -6.61 -14.68
CA PRO A 230 -4.84 -7.99 -14.38
C PRO A 230 -3.74 -8.95 -14.82
N GLY A 231 -3.47 -9.94 -13.98
CA GLY A 231 -2.50 -11.01 -14.26
C GLY A 231 -1.05 -10.69 -13.91
N GLU A 232 -0.75 -9.50 -13.40
CA GLU A 232 0.57 -9.14 -12.91
C GLU A 232 0.60 -9.03 -11.39
N GLU A 233 1.68 -9.53 -10.80
CA GLU A 233 1.99 -9.42 -9.38
C GLU A 233 3.27 -8.61 -9.21
N PHE A 234 3.22 -7.66 -8.32
CA PHE A 234 4.35 -6.81 -7.99
C PHE A 234 4.89 -7.23 -6.62
N SER A 235 6.20 -7.38 -6.53
CA SER A 235 6.86 -7.53 -5.24
C SER A 235 6.97 -6.16 -4.57
N GLY A 236 6.67 -6.10 -3.29
CA GLY A 236 6.84 -4.91 -2.46
C GLY A 236 7.51 -5.24 -1.15
N VAL A 237 7.98 -4.22 -0.47
CA VAL A 237 8.53 -4.29 0.88
C VAL A 237 7.93 -3.19 1.74
N ILE A 238 7.69 -3.47 3.01
CA ILE A 238 7.25 -2.44 3.96
C ILE A 238 8.41 -1.48 4.17
N SER A 239 8.21 -0.20 3.84
CA SER A 239 9.20 0.87 4.03
C SER A 239 8.94 1.68 5.29
N GLU A 240 7.67 1.92 5.64
CA GLU A 240 7.32 2.71 6.81
C GLU A 240 6.10 2.11 7.53
N ILE A 241 6.17 2.10 8.86
CA ILE A 241 5.05 1.75 9.76
C ILE A 241 4.79 2.94 10.67
N ALA A 242 3.60 3.52 10.61
CA ALA A 242 3.25 4.67 11.44
C ALA A 242 3.25 4.29 12.92
N VAL A 243 3.85 5.14 13.77
CA VAL A 243 3.90 4.96 15.22
C VAL A 243 2.60 5.38 15.93
N ALA A 244 1.63 5.94 15.20
CA ALA A 244 0.35 6.39 15.72
C ALA A 244 -0.78 5.99 14.77
N SER A 245 -1.91 5.60 15.35
CA SER A 245 -3.11 5.24 14.58
C SER A 245 -3.75 6.46 13.92
N THR A 246 -4.46 6.25 12.84
CA THR A 246 -5.29 7.27 12.19
C THR A 246 -6.39 7.72 13.14
N ARG A 247 -6.68 9.04 13.19
CA ARG A 247 -7.69 9.59 14.08
C ARG A 247 -9.04 8.91 13.90
N GLY A 248 -9.56 8.31 14.98
CA GLY A 248 -10.87 7.67 15.03
C GLY A 248 -10.93 6.23 14.53
N SER A 249 -9.80 5.62 14.19
CA SER A 249 -9.71 4.19 13.88
C SER A 249 -8.57 3.54 14.68
N ALA A 250 -8.68 2.25 14.98
CA ALA A 250 -7.59 1.43 15.53
C ALA A 250 -6.74 0.83 14.40
N ALA A 251 -6.44 1.64 13.38
CA ALA A 251 -5.66 1.23 12.23
C ALA A 251 -4.43 2.12 12.07
N PHE A 252 -3.33 1.52 11.67
CA PHE A 252 -2.03 2.16 11.52
C PHE A 252 -1.68 2.24 10.03
N PRO A 253 -1.36 3.44 9.52
CA PRO A 253 -0.85 3.59 8.16
C PRO A 253 0.47 2.83 7.98
N VAL A 254 0.55 2.09 6.89
CA VAL A 254 1.75 1.38 6.44
C VAL A 254 2.04 1.78 5.00
N VAL A 255 3.30 2.05 4.72
CA VAL A 255 3.79 2.36 3.37
C VAL A 255 4.58 1.18 2.85
N ILE A 256 4.36 0.83 1.62
CA ILE A 256 4.97 -0.29 0.92
C ILE A 256 5.61 0.22 -0.35
N ASP A 257 6.91 0.07 -0.48
CA ASP A 257 7.63 0.37 -1.71
C ASP A 257 7.45 -0.76 -2.70
N ILE A 258 7.04 -0.43 -3.92
CA ILE A 258 6.92 -1.39 -5.02
C ILE A 258 8.30 -1.57 -5.65
N LEU A 259 8.76 -2.81 -5.71
CA LEU A 259 10.04 -3.15 -6.32
C LEU A 259 9.88 -3.23 -7.85
N GLY A 260 10.52 -2.31 -8.54
CA GLY A 260 10.45 -2.20 -10.00
C GLY A 260 9.46 -1.15 -10.50
N SER A 261 9.58 -0.83 -11.78
CA SER A 261 8.72 0.16 -12.44
C SER A 261 7.85 -0.53 -13.50
N HIS A 262 6.64 -0.03 -13.69
CA HIS A 262 5.75 -0.51 -14.74
C HIS A 262 5.03 0.67 -15.41
N PRO A 263 4.97 0.72 -16.77
CA PRO A 263 4.42 1.87 -17.50
C PRO A 263 2.95 2.19 -17.20
N SER A 264 2.20 1.20 -16.70
CA SER A 264 0.78 1.35 -16.36
C SER A 264 0.53 1.78 -14.92
N LEU A 265 1.56 1.81 -14.05
CA LEU A 265 1.40 2.30 -12.69
C LEU A 265 1.09 3.80 -12.71
N ARG A 266 0.15 4.19 -11.87
CA ARG A 266 -0.30 5.58 -11.69
C ARG A 266 -0.61 5.80 -10.22
N SER A 267 -0.51 7.04 -9.76
CA SER A 267 -1.06 7.44 -8.45
C SER A 267 -2.58 7.28 -8.43
N GLY A 268 -3.13 6.80 -7.31
CA GLY A 268 -4.58 6.64 -7.12
C GLY A 268 -5.15 5.29 -7.56
N LEU A 269 -4.35 4.32 -8.00
CA LEU A 269 -4.84 2.97 -8.28
C LEU A 269 -5.13 2.23 -6.98
N ALA A 270 -6.25 1.51 -6.94
CA ALA A 270 -6.54 0.56 -5.87
C ALA A 270 -5.60 -0.65 -6.01
N ALA A 271 -4.99 -1.03 -4.89
CA ALA A 271 -4.07 -2.15 -4.78
C ALA A 271 -4.56 -3.11 -3.71
N ASP A 272 -4.46 -4.41 -3.98
CA ASP A 272 -4.63 -5.47 -3.00
C ASP A 272 -3.24 -5.97 -2.59
N VAL A 273 -2.90 -5.75 -1.34
CA VAL A 273 -1.60 -6.12 -0.76
C VAL A 273 -1.78 -7.37 0.07
N THR A 274 -1.06 -8.42 -0.29
CA THR A 274 -1.08 -9.71 0.40
C THR A 274 0.15 -9.84 1.29
N PHE A 275 -0.09 -9.96 2.58
CA PHE A 275 0.91 -10.24 3.61
C PHE A 275 0.96 -11.73 3.90
N GLN A 276 2.16 -12.24 4.09
CA GLN A 276 2.40 -13.58 4.61
C GLN A 276 2.77 -13.45 6.09
N PHE A 277 1.87 -13.89 6.96
CA PHE A 277 2.12 -13.86 8.40
C PHE A 277 2.67 -15.21 8.86
N ASP A 278 3.84 -15.20 9.49
CA ASP A 278 4.34 -16.38 10.19
C ASP A 278 3.52 -16.60 11.46
N SER A 279 2.86 -17.74 11.56
CA SER A 279 2.20 -18.12 12.81
C SER A 279 3.27 -18.54 13.82
N ALA A 280 3.59 -17.68 14.78
CA ALA A 280 4.51 -17.98 15.87
C ALA A 280 4.01 -19.12 16.80
N ALA A 281 2.74 -19.57 16.62
CA ALA A 281 2.10 -20.57 17.45
C ALA A 281 2.23 -22.02 16.95
N SER A 282 2.66 -22.23 15.70
CA SER A 282 2.76 -23.58 15.14
C SER A 282 4.10 -23.82 14.48
N GLN A 283 5.10 -24.18 15.30
CA GLN A 283 6.35 -24.77 14.80
C GLN A 283 6.14 -26.15 14.13
N ASP A 284 4.94 -26.72 14.22
CA ASP A 284 4.53 -27.99 13.63
C ASP A 284 3.26 -27.82 12.77
N GLY A 285 3.33 -27.10 11.66
CA GLY A 285 2.39 -27.19 10.54
C GLY A 285 0.89 -27.41 10.87
N GLY A 286 0.25 -26.53 11.65
CA GLY A 286 -1.17 -26.62 11.96
C GLY A 286 -2.04 -26.57 10.70
N VAL A 287 -3.11 -27.36 10.63
CA VAL A 287 -4.04 -27.46 9.51
C VAL A 287 -5.36 -26.80 9.87
N LEU A 288 -5.94 -26.02 8.99
CA LEU A 288 -7.24 -25.42 9.20
C LEU A 288 -8.35 -26.32 8.65
N LEU A 289 -9.32 -26.67 9.49
CA LEU A 289 -10.49 -27.45 9.08
C LEU A 289 -11.78 -26.68 9.35
N PRO A 290 -12.83 -26.87 8.52
CA PRO A 290 -14.16 -26.41 8.87
C PRO A 290 -14.60 -26.99 10.22
N VAL A 291 -15.22 -26.15 11.06
CA VAL A 291 -15.72 -26.59 12.39
C VAL A 291 -16.63 -27.83 12.31
N SER A 292 -17.34 -27.96 11.18
CA SER A 292 -18.22 -29.11 10.91
C SER A 292 -17.47 -30.45 10.78
N ALA A 293 -16.17 -30.46 10.57
CA ALA A 293 -15.37 -31.69 10.46
C ALA A 293 -14.91 -32.24 11.81
N VAL A 294 -14.94 -31.43 12.86
CA VAL A 294 -14.42 -31.79 14.18
C VAL A 294 -15.53 -32.23 15.10
N ILE A 295 -15.34 -33.41 15.71
CA ILE A 295 -16.27 -33.98 16.68
C ILE A 295 -15.59 -33.95 18.05
N LYS A 296 -16.35 -33.61 19.08
CA LYS A 296 -15.92 -33.72 20.48
C LYS A 296 -16.70 -34.81 21.20
N ASP A 297 -15.99 -35.65 21.93
CA ASP A 297 -16.53 -36.60 22.85
C ASP A 297 -15.90 -36.48 24.24
N PRO A 298 -16.30 -37.23 25.25
CA PRO A 298 -15.70 -37.16 26.60
C PRO A 298 -14.20 -37.48 26.66
N THR A 299 -13.63 -38.10 25.62
CA THR A 299 -12.23 -38.49 25.56
C THR A 299 -11.37 -37.47 24.84
N GLY A 300 -11.97 -36.54 24.07
CA GLY A 300 -11.25 -35.48 23.36
C GLY A 300 -11.91 -35.05 22.05
N ALA A 301 -11.12 -34.39 21.21
CA ALA A 301 -11.53 -34.03 19.86
C ALA A 301 -10.98 -35.03 18.85
N PHE A 302 -11.79 -35.35 17.85
CA PHE A 302 -11.39 -36.25 16.77
C PHE A 302 -12.04 -35.86 15.45
N VAL A 303 -11.49 -36.37 14.36
CA VAL A 303 -12.03 -36.26 13.00
C VAL A 303 -12.16 -37.64 12.37
N PHE A 304 -12.95 -37.71 11.30
CA PHE A 304 -12.95 -38.89 10.45
C PHE A 304 -12.12 -38.63 9.20
N VAL A 305 -11.18 -39.52 8.93
CA VAL A 305 -10.35 -39.52 7.72
C VAL A 305 -10.84 -40.59 6.77
N ALA A 306 -10.92 -40.27 5.48
CA ALA A 306 -11.29 -41.20 4.43
C ALA A 306 -10.01 -41.82 3.83
N GLU A 307 -9.66 -43.05 4.23
CA GLU A 307 -8.53 -43.79 3.68
C GLU A 307 -8.96 -44.48 2.38
N SER A 308 -8.14 -44.39 1.32
CA SER A 308 -8.39 -45.04 0.05
C SER A 308 -8.41 -46.55 0.18
N VAL A 309 -9.36 -47.20 -0.46
CA VAL A 309 -9.43 -48.66 -0.61
C VAL A 309 -9.17 -49.01 -2.11
N GLU A 310 -8.99 -50.31 -2.40
CA GLU A 310 -8.74 -50.77 -3.78
C GLU A 310 -9.90 -50.48 -4.76
N THR A 311 -11.10 -50.23 -4.26
CA THR A 311 -12.29 -49.93 -5.07
C THR A 311 -12.37 -48.44 -5.33
N GLU A 312 -12.36 -48.04 -6.60
CA GLU A 312 -12.46 -46.64 -7.01
C GLU A 312 -13.83 -46.06 -6.56
N GLY A 313 -13.79 -44.85 -5.95
CA GLY A 313 -14.98 -44.18 -5.43
C GLY A 313 -15.38 -44.60 -4.03
N GLU A 314 -14.69 -45.54 -3.40
CA GLU A 314 -14.90 -45.93 -2.00
C GLU A 314 -13.74 -45.49 -1.09
N ALA A 315 -14.05 -45.29 0.19
CA ALA A 315 -13.08 -45.06 1.23
C ALA A 315 -13.48 -45.74 2.54
N LEU A 316 -12.47 -46.07 3.35
CA LEU A 316 -12.65 -46.58 4.69
C LEU A 316 -12.57 -45.42 5.68
N VAL A 317 -13.56 -45.25 6.51
CA VAL A 317 -13.59 -44.21 7.55
C VAL A 317 -12.69 -44.64 8.70
N ARG A 318 -11.74 -43.77 9.07
CA ARG A 318 -10.89 -43.91 10.23
C ARG A 318 -11.06 -42.74 11.19
N ARG A 319 -11.35 -43.08 12.46
CA ARG A 319 -11.30 -42.09 13.53
C ARG A 319 -9.82 -41.74 13.81
N ARG A 320 -9.52 -40.44 13.86
CA ARG A 320 -8.22 -39.94 14.24
C ARG A 320 -8.37 -38.85 15.28
N ASP A 321 -7.77 -39.06 16.44
CA ASP A 321 -7.77 -38.09 17.54
C ASP A 321 -6.88 -36.91 17.17
N VAL A 322 -7.31 -35.67 17.45
CA VAL A 322 -6.64 -34.45 17.06
C VAL A 322 -6.52 -33.47 18.22
N THR A 323 -5.46 -32.67 18.18
CA THR A 323 -5.28 -31.56 19.11
C THR A 323 -5.75 -30.28 18.46
N LEU A 324 -6.71 -29.58 19.08
CA LEU A 324 -7.27 -28.33 18.57
C LEU A 324 -6.39 -27.15 18.96
N GLY A 325 -6.18 -26.23 18.01
CA GLY A 325 -5.61 -24.92 18.20
C GLY A 325 -6.68 -23.82 18.30
N GLU A 326 -6.41 -22.68 17.70
CA GLU A 326 -7.31 -21.52 17.74
C GLU A 326 -8.51 -21.68 16.81
N LEU A 327 -9.65 -21.11 17.25
CA LEU A 327 -10.85 -20.99 16.42
C LEU A 327 -10.84 -19.64 15.68
N SER A 328 -10.88 -19.71 14.35
CA SER A 328 -10.94 -18.53 13.48
C SER A 328 -12.27 -18.44 12.73
N GLN A 329 -12.49 -17.33 12.00
CA GLN A 329 -13.64 -17.20 11.10
C GLN A 329 -13.62 -18.22 9.94
N SER A 330 -12.44 -18.67 9.55
CA SER A 330 -12.23 -19.61 8.44
C SER A 330 -12.32 -21.08 8.89
N GLY A 331 -12.28 -21.38 10.20
CA GLY A 331 -12.33 -22.74 10.73
C GLY A 331 -11.59 -22.90 12.06
N ILE A 332 -11.37 -24.14 12.45
CA ILE A 332 -10.61 -24.51 13.64
C ILE A 332 -9.24 -25.06 13.25
N GLU A 333 -8.21 -24.57 13.91
CA GLU A 333 -6.84 -25.05 13.71
C GLU A 333 -6.65 -26.42 14.36
N ILE A 334 -5.99 -27.33 13.67
CA ILE A 334 -5.57 -28.63 14.15
C ILE A 334 -4.04 -28.59 14.29
N VAL A 335 -3.56 -28.60 15.50
CA VAL A 335 -2.12 -28.49 15.81
C VAL A 335 -1.41 -29.84 15.64
N ALA A 336 -2.11 -30.95 15.89
CA ALA A 336 -1.50 -32.29 15.78
C ALA A 336 -2.57 -33.35 15.46
N GLY A 337 -2.15 -34.45 14.83
CA GLY A 337 -3.01 -35.60 14.52
C GLY A 337 -3.40 -35.75 13.05
N LEU A 338 -3.03 -34.79 12.17
CA LEU A 338 -3.25 -34.86 10.73
C LEU A 338 -1.97 -34.62 9.96
N GLU A 339 -1.90 -35.20 8.77
CA GLU A 339 -0.82 -35.00 7.80
C GLU A 339 -1.35 -34.31 6.53
N VAL A 340 -0.49 -33.58 5.84
CA VAL A 340 -0.83 -32.97 4.52
C VAL A 340 -1.16 -34.09 3.54
N GLY A 341 -2.32 -33.97 2.88
CA GLY A 341 -2.88 -34.99 1.99
C GLY A 341 -3.95 -35.88 2.63
N ASP A 342 -4.16 -35.82 3.94
CA ASP A 342 -5.28 -36.52 4.59
C ASP A 342 -6.61 -36.02 4.06
N ARG A 343 -7.55 -36.91 3.79
CA ARG A 343 -8.92 -36.57 3.37
C ARG A 343 -9.86 -36.59 4.56
N VAL A 344 -10.14 -35.43 5.12
CA VAL A 344 -11.00 -35.28 6.30
C VAL A 344 -12.44 -35.12 5.89
N ILE A 345 -13.31 -35.94 6.44
CA ILE A 345 -14.77 -35.93 6.12
C ILE A 345 -15.41 -34.72 6.80
N THR A 346 -16.08 -33.87 6.01
CA THR A 346 -16.70 -32.62 6.44
C THR A 346 -18.24 -32.67 6.47
N ALA A 347 -18.84 -33.62 5.75
CA ALA A 347 -20.29 -33.84 5.76
C ALA A 347 -20.64 -35.33 5.79
N GLY A 348 -21.73 -35.65 6.48
CA GLY A 348 -22.16 -37.03 6.75
C GLY A 348 -21.61 -37.60 8.06
N ILE A 349 -20.88 -36.86 8.83
CA ILE A 349 -20.15 -37.29 10.03
C ILE A 349 -21.06 -37.86 11.14
N SER A 350 -22.29 -37.39 11.25
CA SER A 350 -23.27 -37.82 12.30
C SER A 350 -23.80 -39.24 12.11
N VAL A 351 -23.60 -39.84 10.94
CA VAL A 351 -24.22 -41.14 10.57
C VAL A 351 -23.21 -42.22 10.17
N ILE A 352 -21.93 -41.89 10.25
CA ILE A 352 -20.82 -42.81 9.96
C ILE A 352 -20.13 -43.26 11.24
N ARG A 353 -19.41 -44.39 11.16
CA ARG A 353 -18.66 -44.99 12.28
C ARG A 353 -17.24 -45.35 11.83
N ASP A 354 -16.36 -45.45 12.77
CA ASP A 354 -15.00 -45.96 12.53
C ASP A 354 -15.04 -47.35 11.92
N GLY A 355 -14.23 -47.59 10.89
CA GLY A 355 -14.20 -48.85 10.14
C GLY A 355 -15.29 -49.01 9.10
N GLN A 356 -16.21 -48.05 8.89
CA GLN A 356 -17.28 -48.11 7.90
C GLN A 356 -16.75 -47.74 6.51
N ARG A 357 -17.24 -48.44 5.48
CA ARG A 357 -17.03 -48.04 4.07
C ARG A 357 -18.01 -46.94 3.67
N VAL A 358 -17.55 -45.97 2.93
CA VAL A 358 -18.31 -44.82 2.45
C VAL A 358 -18.04 -44.57 0.97
N LEU A 359 -18.95 -43.90 0.28
CA LEU A 359 -18.73 -43.40 -1.06
C LEU A 359 -18.12 -42.01 -0.98
N VAL A 360 -17.00 -41.83 -1.63
CA VAL A 360 -16.34 -40.52 -1.81
C VAL A 360 -16.52 -40.10 -3.26
N PRO A 361 -16.99 -38.88 -3.55
CA PRO A 361 -17.07 -38.41 -4.93
C PRO A 361 -15.66 -38.41 -5.53
N ALA A 362 -15.54 -38.72 -6.82
CA ALA A 362 -14.31 -38.50 -7.57
C ALA A 362 -13.97 -37.03 -7.50
N THR A 363 -12.71 -36.72 -7.23
CA THR A 363 -12.20 -35.33 -7.19
C THR A 363 -12.35 -34.75 -8.59
N ASP A 364 -13.10 -33.65 -8.74
CA ASP A 364 -13.08 -32.79 -9.93
C ASP A 364 -11.81 -31.95 -9.92
#